data_d43da99f6591ba27cd3906018d8ed51d
#
_entry.id   d43da99f6591ba27cd3906018d8ed51d
#
_cell.length_a   1.000
_cell.length_b   1.000
_cell.length_c   1.000
_cell.angle_alpha   90.00
_cell.angle_beta   90.00
_cell.angle_gamma   90.00
#
_symmetry.space_group_name_H-M   'P 1'
#
loop_
_entity.id
_entity.type
_entity.pdbx_description
1 polymer ?
#
loop_
_entity_poly.entity_id
_entity_poly.type
_entity_poly.pdbx_seq_one_letter_code
_entity_poly.pdbx_strand_id
1 'polypeptide(L)'
;MASQVSPGVVLRERDLTNATIVGDSALTGAIVSSFQKGPIDQIVNIADQKSLISVFGTPKEANAEDWLVASEFLGYGGRLAVVRASSGVTNAANGGGTLIKNDAAWESGVGNTKIFAARSAGTWG
;
A
#
# COMPACT_ATOMS: atom_id res chain seq x y z
N MET A 1 -32.03 12.94 39.18
CA MET A 1 -32.43 14.20 38.55
C MET A 1 -32.29 15.31 39.58
N ALA A 2 -31.40 16.28 39.35
CA ALA A 2 -31.37 17.46 40.18
C ALA A 2 -32.49 18.39 39.69
N SER A 3 -33.55 18.55 40.50
CA SER A 3 -34.57 19.54 40.23
C SER A 3 -34.12 20.88 40.85
N GLN A 4 -34.14 21.91 40.03
CA GLN A 4 -33.86 23.27 40.52
C GLN A 4 -35.03 23.74 41.40
N VAL A 5 -34.71 24.07 42.65
CA VAL A 5 -35.72 24.45 43.66
C VAL A 5 -35.89 25.99 43.79
N SER A 6 -35.01 26.75 43.13
CA SER A 6 -35.05 28.23 43.14
C SER A 6 -34.94 28.79 41.72
N PRO A 7 -35.51 29.99 41.46
CA PRO A 7 -35.35 30.62 40.15
C PRO A 7 -33.89 30.90 39.87
N GLY A 8 -33.40 30.40 38.79
CA GLY A 8 -32.03 30.57 38.30
C GLY A 8 -31.92 30.18 36.83
N VAL A 9 -30.83 30.60 36.21
CA VAL A 9 -30.54 30.27 34.83
C VAL A 9 -29.74 28.99 34.80
N VAL A 10 -30.29 27.93 34.21
CA VAL A 10 -29.57 26.67 33.95
C VAL A 10 -28.98 26.75 32.55
N LEU A 11 -27.69 26.99 32.46
CA LEU A 11 -26.94 26.82 31.21
C LEU A 11 -26.61 25.34 31.02
N ARG A 12 -27.19 24.74 30.00
CA ARG A 12 -26.76 23.43 29.48
C ARG A 12 -25.98 23.70 28.22
N GLU A 13 -24.70 23.57 28.31
CA GLU A 13 -23.86 23.51 27.13
C GLU A 13 -24.05 22.14 26.50
N ARG A 14 -24.65 22.10 25.33
CA ARG A 14 -24.72 20.92 24.49
C ARG A 14 -23.73 21.14 23.37
N ASP A 15 -22.65 20.41 23.40
CA ASP A 15 -21.73 20.33 22.28
C ASP A 15 -22.50 19.78 21.07
N LEU A 16 -22.89 20.68 20.18
CA LEU A 16 -23.47 20.39 18.89
C LEU A 16 -22.38 20.27 17.81
N THR A 17 -21.12 20.27 18.21
CA THR A 17 -20.06 19.85 17.31
C THR A 17 -20.43 18.45 16.89
N ASN A 18 -21.12 18.37 15.76
CA ASN A 18 -21.21 17.13 15.03
C ASN A 18 -19.77 16.69 14.93
N ALA A 19 -19.38 15.70 15.74
CA ALA A 19 -18.19 14.95 15.40
C ALA A 19 -18.45 14.59 13.94
N THR A 20 -17.85 15.37 13.06
CA THR A 20 -17.75 14.95 11.69
C THR A 20 -17.04 13.62 11.84
N ILE A 21 -17.84 12.55 11.93
CA ILE A 21 -17.34 11.28 11.48
C ILE A 21 -16.80 11.68 10.13
N VAL A 22 -15.50 11.83 10.05
CA VAL A 22 -14.81 11.82 8.78
C VAL A 22 -15.31 10.48 8.24
N GLY A 23 -16.45 10.56 7.58
CA GLY A 23 -17.04 9.43 6.91
C GLY A 23 -15.87 8.94 6.12
N ASP A 24 -15.62 7.65 6.19
CA ASP A 24 -14.58 6.96 5.46
C ASP A 24 -14.66 7.38 3.98
N SER A 25 -14.42 8.67 3.71
CA SER A 25 -14.04 9.15 2.40
C SER A 25 -12.63 8.62 2.26
N ALA A 26 -12.58 7.31 2.00
CA ALA A 26 -11.35 6.62 1.79
C ALA A 26 -10.65 7.38 0.67
N LEU A 27 -9.72 8.24 1.06
CA LEU A 27 -8.83 8.88 0.13
C LEU A 27 -8.02 7.74 -0.51
N THR A 28 -8.59 7.21 -1.60
CA THR A 28 -8.00 6.08 -2.32
C THR A 28 -7.38 6.62 -3.58
N GLY A 29 -6.08 6.49 -3.67
CA GLY A 29 -5.31 6.77 -4.88
C GLY A 29 -4.90 5.49 -5.58
N ALA A 30 -4.39 5.63 -6.79
CA ALA A 30 -3.79 4.54 -7.53
C ALA A 30 -2.51 5.02 -8.21
N ILE A 31 -1.50 4.16 -8.21
CA ILE A 31 -0.22 4.42 -8.87
C ILE A 31 0.27 3.18 -9.60
N VAL A 32 0.82 3.38 -10.78
CA VAL A 32 1.52 2.35 -11.56
C VAL A 32 2.95 2.82 -11.76
N SER A 33 3.91 2.03 -11.32
CA SER A 33 5.34 2.38 -11.43
C SER A 33 6.24 1.16 -11.50
N SER A 34 7.48 1.39 -11.91
CA SER A 34 8.55 0.40 -11.96
C SER A 34 9.28 0.26 -10.62
N PHE A 35 8.57 -0.18 -9.58
CA PHE A 35 9.16 -0.41 -8.28
C PHE A 35 10.24 -1.50 -8.29
N GLN A 36 11.16 -1.44 -7.32
CA GLN A 36 12.33 -2.32 -7.27
C GLN A 36 11.97 -3.79 -7.05
N LYS A 37 11.01 -4.07 -6.19
CA LYS A 37 10.54 -5.41 -5.85
C LYS A 37 9.02 -5.44 -5.75
N GLY A 38 8.45 -6.55 -5.38
CA GLY A 38 7.01 -6.74 -5.24
C GLY A 38 6.37 -7.47 -6.42
N PRO A 39 5.10 -7.82 -6.30
CA PRO A 39 4.38 -8.53 -7.37
C PRO A 39 4.20 -7.62 -8.59
N ILE A 40 4.23 -8.25 -9.77
CA ILE A 40 4.06 -7.59 -11.07
C ILE A 40 2.64 -7.86 -11.55
N ASP A 41 2.02 -6.87 -12.19
CA ASP A 41 0.66 -6.97 -12.76
C ASP A 41 -0.41 -7.37 -11.73
N GLN A 42 -0.22 -7.01 -10.48
CA GLN A 42 -1.15 -7.28 -9.39
C GLN A 42 -1.42 -5.99 -8.61
N ILE A 43 -2.68 -5.74 -8.28
CA ILE A 43 -3.05 -4.62 -7.42
C ILE A 43 -2.73 -4.98 -5.98
N VAL A 44 -1.92 -4.15 -5.33
CA VAL A 44 -1.61 -4.25 -3.90
C VAL A 44 -2.11 -3.00 -3.20
N ASN A 45 -2.97 -3.17 -2.21
CA ASN A 45 -3.46 -2.05 -1.41
C ASN A 45 -2.49 -1.77 -0.25
N ILE A 46 -1.99 -0.55 -0.21
CA ILE A 46 -1.04 -0.06 0.78
C ILE A 46 -1.72 1.02 1.62
N ALA A 47 -1.61 0.90 2.94
CA ALA A 47 -2.22 1.82 3.88
C ALA A 47 -1.20 2.76 4.56
N ASP A 48 0.08 2.41 4.53
CA ASP A 48 1.14 3.15 5.21
C ASP A 48 2.49 3.01 4.49
N GLN A 49 3.40 3.93 4.77
CA GLN A 49 4.73 3.97 4.18
C GLN A 49 5.58 2.74 4.54
N LYS A 50 5.40 2.19 5.74
CA LYS A 50 6.15 1.00 6.17
C LYS A 50 5.78 -0.22 5.31
N SER A 51 4.50 -0.39 5.03
CA SER A 51 4.00 -1.42 4.11
C SER A 51 4.52 -1.19 2.68
N LEU A 52 4.57 0.07 2.22
CA LEU A 52 5.16 0.41 0.91
C LEU A 52 6.62 -0.06 0.82
N ILE A 53 7.44 0.25 1.83
CA ILE A 53 8.84 -0.19 1.89
C ILE A 53 8.95 -1.72 1.93
N SER A 54 8.15 -2.39 2.73
CA SER A 54 8.24 -3.84 2.89
C SER A 54 7.92 -4.60 1.62
N VAL A 55 6.92 -4.14 0.86
CA VAL A 55 6.45 -4.79 -0.37
C VAL A 55 7.24 -4.35 -1.59
N PHE A 56 7.42 -3.04 -1.78
CA PHE A 56 7.96 -2.45 -3.01
C PHE A 56 9.41 -1.95 -2.90
N GLY A 57 9.95 -1.96 -1.68
CA GLY A 57 11.34 -1.54 -1.42
C GLY A 57 11.49 -0.04 -1.19
N THR A 58 12.74 0.36 -1.07
CA THR A 58 13.14 1.76 -0.88
C THR A 58 13.25 2.50 -2.21
N PRO A 59 13.20 3.84 -2.20
CA PRO A 59 13.39 4.62 -3.43
C PRO A 59 14.78 4.37 -4.03
N LYS A 60 14.83 4.32 -5.33
CA LYS A 60 16.06 4.28 -6.14
C LYS A 60 16.00 5.39 -7.16
N GLU A 61 17.11 5.75 -7.74
CA GLU A 61 17.21 6.82 -8.75
C GLU A 61 16.17 6.67 -9.87
N ALA A 62 15.93 5.44 -10.33
CA ALA A 62 15.00 5.16 -11.42
C ALA A 62 13.51 5.29 -11.06
N ASN A 63 13.14 5.29 -9.79
CA ASN A 63 11.75 5.34 -9.32
C ASN A 63 11.52 6.29 -8.14
N ALA A 64 12.48 7.18 -7.89
CA ALA A 64 12.42 8.07 -6.74
C ALA A 64 11.20 8.99 -6.76
N GLU A 65 10.86 9.54 -7.91
CA GLU A 65 9.72 10.45 -8.07
C GLU A 65 8.41 9.75 -7.73
N ASP A 66 8.15 8.61 -8.35
CA ASP A 66 6.93 7.83 -8.12
C ASP A 66 6.84 7.35 -6.67
N TRP A 67 7.98 6.93 -6.12
CA TRP A 67 8.06 6.47 -4.73
C TRP A 67 7.76 7.59 -3.74
N LEU A 68 8.31 8.80 -3.98
CA LEU A 68 8.06 9.96 -3.14
C LEU A 68 6.60 10.40 -3.22
N VAL A 69 6.01 10.45 -4.40
CA VAL A 69 4.59 10.77 -4.60
C VAL A 69 3.71 9.76 -3.84
N ALA A 70 4.00 8.47 -3.94
CA ALA A 70 3.28 7.44 -3.20
C ALA A 70 3.42 7.62 -1.67
N SER A 71 4.62 7.92 -1.19
CA SER A 71 4.93 8.14 0.22
C SER A 71 4.20 9.36 0.77
N GLU A 72 4.22 10.47 0.05
CA GLU A 72 3.51 11.71 0.42
C GLU A 72 2.00 11.48 0.47
N PHE A 73 1.43 10.80 -0.53
CA PHE A 73 0.02 10.48 -0.53
C PHE A 73 -0.39 9.65 0.70
N LEU A 74 0.40 8.64 1.07
CA LEU A 74 0.16 7.84 2.27
C LEU A 74 0.31 8.65 3.55
N GLY A 75 1.16 9.70 3.56
CA GLY A 75 1.31 10.64 4.67
C GLY A 75 0.04 11.42 5.00
N TYR A 76 -0.86 11.61 4.04
CA TYR A 76 -2.19 12.22 4.25
C TYR A 76 -3.25 11.25 4.78
N GLY A 77 -2.88 10.01 5.08
CA GLY A 77 -3.79 8.99 5.63
C GLY A 77 -4.69 8.31 4.61
N GLY A 78 -4.33 8.40 3.32
CA GLY A 78 -5.02 7.71 2.23
C GLY A 78 -4.64 6.24 2.12
N ARG A 79 -5.41 5.51 1.32
CA ARG A 79 -5.06 4.17 0.85
C ARG A 79 -4.59 4.25 -0.59
N LEU A 80 -3.54 3.53 -0.92
CA LEU A 80 -2.94 3.54 -2.24
C LEU A 80 -3.00 2.16 -2.88
N ALA A 81 -3.70 2.07 -4.01
CA ALA A 81 -3.65 0.89 -4.87
C ALA A 81 -2.41 0.98 -5.75
N VAL A 82 -1.45 0.09 -5.54
CA VAL A 82 -0.16 0.10 -6.23
C VAL A 82 -0.09 -1.07 -7.19
N VAL A 83 0.30 -0.80 -8.42
CA VAL A 83 0.61 -1.82 -9.43
C VAL A 83 2.05 -1.64 -9.89
N ARG A 84 2.83 -2.70 -9.79
CA ARG A 84 4.18 -2.72 -10.35
C ARG A 84 4.14 -3.13 -11.80
N ALA A 85 4.50 -2.21 -12.69
CA ALA A 85 4.80 -2.51 -14.09
C ALA A 85 6.30 -2.82 -14.21
N SER A 86 6.64 -3.90 -14.86
CA SER A 86 8.04 -4.23 -15.10
C SER A 86 8.19 -5.08 -16.35
N SER A 87 9.24 -4.84 -17.11
CA SER A 87 9.59 -5.60 -18.31
C SER A 87 11.06 -6.01 -18.25
N GLY A 88 11.39 -7.15 -18.84
CA GLY A 88 12.77 -7.61 -18.94
C GLY A 88 13.42 -8.07 -17.62
N VAL A 89 12.64 -8.26 -16.56
CA VAL A 89 13.12 -8.73 -15.25
C VAL A 89 12.75 -10.19 -15.04
N THR A 90 13.56 -10.88 -14.27
CA THR A 90 13.32 -12.28 -13.88
C THR A 90 13.55 -12.46 -12.38
N ASN A 91 12.95 -13.49 -11.82
CA ASN A 91 13.26 -13.95 -10.47
C ASN A 91 14.56 -14.75 -10.49
N ALA A 92 15.44 -14.52 -9.53
CA ALA A 92 16.59 -15.38 -9.33
C ALA A 92 16.12 -16.80 -8.99
N ALA A 93 16.61 -17.80 -9.69
CA ALA A 93 16.22 -19.18 -9.51
C ALA A 93 17.37 -20.12 -9.86
N ASN A 94 17.31 -21.36 -9.38
CA ASN A 94 18.28 -22.38 -9.77
C ASN A 94 18.18 -22.69 -11.28
N GLY A 95 19.31 -22.80 -11.94
CA GLY A 95 19.38 -23.10 -13.38
C GLY A 95 18.93 -21.95 -14.29
N GLY A 96 19.08 -20.71 -13.82
CA GLY A 96 18.77 -19.47 -14.56
C GLY A 96 17.46 -18.83 -14.14
N GLY A 97 17.35 -17.51 -14.40
CA GLY A 97 16.19 -16.73 -14.02
C GLY A 97 14.89 -17.18 -14.70
N THR A 98 13.79 -17.06 -14.01
CA THR A 98 12.44 -17.26 -14.54
C THR A 98 11.56 -16.10 -14.13
N LEU A 99 10.54 -15.79 -14.89
CA LEU A 99 9.61 -14.74 -14.53
C LEU A 99 8.41 -15.31 -13.78
N ILE A 100 8.33 -15.04 -12.49
CA ILE A 100 7.18 -15.33 -11.64
C ILE A 100 6.61 -13.97 -11.23
N LYS A 101 5.52 -13.55 -11.86
CA LYS A 101 4.98 -12.20 -11.70
C LYS A 101 4.40 -11.96 -10.30
N ASN A 102 3.67 -12.94 -9.78
CA ASN A 102 2.92 -12.87 -8.54
C ASN A 102 2.60 -14.27 -8.00
N ASP A 103 1.93 -14.34 -6.87
CA ASP A 103 1.59 -15.61 -6.22
C ASP A 103 0.67 -16.48 -7.10
N ALA A 104 -0.26 -15.88 -7.86
CA ALA A 104 -1.12 -16.61 -8.78
C ALA A 104 -0.34 -17.26 -9.93
N ALA A 105 0.72 -16.61 -10.42
CA ALA A 105 1.61 -17.19 -11.43
C ALA A 105 2.38 -18.39 -10.85
N TRP A 106 2.81 -18.30 -9.59
CA TRP A 106 3.44 -19.44 -8.90
C TRP A 106 2.48 -20.62 -8.74
N GLU A 107 1.26 -20.38 -8.27
CA GLU A 107 0.21 -21.39 -8.09
C GLU A 107 -0.20 -22.05 -9.41
N SER A 108 -0.15 -21.32 -10.52
CA SER A 108 -0.42 -21.86 -11.87
C SER A 108 0.71 -22.74 -12.41
N GLY A 109 1.80 -22.89 -11.67
CA GLY A 109 2.90 -23.78 -12.01
C GLY A 109 4.05 -23.13 -12.77
N VAL A 110 4.06 -21.80 -12.90
CA VAL A 110 5.20 -21.09 -13.46
C VAL A 110 6.38 -21.20 -12.51
N GLY A 111 7.33 -21.99 -12.75
CA GLY A 111 8.45 -22.22 -11.85
C GLY A 111 8.50 -23.62 -11.23
N ASN A 112 7.54 -24.50 -11.51
CA ASN A 112 7.51 -25.88 -11.03
C ASN A 112 8.76 -26.70 -11.40
N THR A 113 9.54 -26.26 -12.38
CA THR A 113 10.83 -26.85 -12.76
C THR A 113 11.99 -26.36 -11.91
N LYS A 114 11.73 -25.42 -10.99
CA LYS A 114 12.74 -24.78 -10.14
C LYS A 114 12.67 -25.35 -8.73
N ILE A 115 13.82 -25.66 -8.15
CA ILE A 115 13.94 -26.12 -6.76
C ILE A 115 13.70 -24.93 -5.80
N PHE A 116 14.18 -23.75 -6.19
CA PHE A 116 13.93 -22.50 -5.49
C PHE A 116 13.90 -21.34 -6.48
N ALA A 117 13.16 -20.31 -6.14
CA ALA A 117 13.11 -19.04 -6.86
C ALA A 117 12.87 -17.90 -5.89
N ALA A 118 13.42 -16.73 -6.20
CA ALA A 118 13.12 -15.53 -5.45
C ALA A 118 11.64 -15.13 -5.62
N ARG A 119 11.01 -14.70 -4.56
CA ARG A 119 9.57 -14.33 -4.56
C ARG A 119 9.25 -13.17 -5.52
N SER A 120 10.16 -12.23 -5.70
CA SER A 120 9.95 -11.08 -6.55
C SER A 120 11.03 -10.98 -7.62
N ALA A 121 10.64 -10.61 -8.81
CA ALA A 121 11.56 -10.35 -9.91
C ALA A 121 12.31 -9.02 -9.72
N GLY A 122 13.56 -8.94 -10.17
CA GLY A 122 14.37 -7.74 -10.14
C GLY A 122 15.80 -7.96 -9.67
N THR A 123 16.54 -6.85 -9.54
CA THR A 123 17.98 -6.83 -9.18
C THR A 123 18.21 -6.39 -7.73
N TRP A 124 17.29 -6.67 -6.84
CA TRP A 124 17.29 -6.19 -5.45
C TRP A 124 17.90 -7.16 -4.45
N GLY A 125 18.18 -8.39 -4.85
CA GLY A 125 18.73 -9.47 -4.03
C GLY A 125 20.23 -9.67 -4.22
#